data_4cc733e3c42a86ebc68c483535f8c841
#
_entry.id   4cc733e3c42a86ebc68c483535f8c841
#
_cell.length_a   1.000
_cell.length_b   1.000
_cell.length_c   1.000
_cell.angle_alpha   90.00
_cell.angle_beta   90.00
_cell.angle_gamma   90.00
#
_symmetry.space_group_name_H-M   'P 1'
#
loop_
_entity.id
_entity.type
_entity.pdbx_description
1 polymer ?
#
loop_
_entity_poly.entity_id
_entity_poly.type
_entity_poly.pdbx_seq_one_letter_code
_entity_poly.pdbx_strand_id
1 'polypeptide(L)'
;MSNVLTRSCCFILLLLGWTLVAQRGQAEPPKAPNQLLLLQPGAAPSPLVLTQRALTVVGQGQVTVPADRAILEFQLGSRNSLSAPEVPGVSLPSASTVTPETLQPLVTALRESGVKAEQIEPQISPLESPRLLVTLLKPTREQVQKVVMTVNQTATRSQQLFLQSIGAAYSVKSCQLLEQSAQRLALADARRQMTPLAQALRMQVGEILLVTVLPLQGATSSVGCGSKVGVSSSLLTTTDETALPPYNAAAVPEVMVRSQISVTYGMQ
;
A
#
# COMPACT_ATOMS: atom_id res chain seq x y z
N MET A 1 -37.19 -37.22 6.48
CA MET A 1 -36.42 -37.73 7.60
C MET A 1 -35.42 -36.59 7.92
N SER A 2 -35.84 -35.61 8.67
CA SER A 2 -35.80 -35.41 10.12
C SER A 2 -34.38 -35.53 10.70
N ASN A 3 -33.77 -34.39 11.03
CA ASN A 3 -33.39 -34.14 12.42
C ASN A 3 -32.93 -32.67 12.60
N VAL A 4 -33.82 -31.96 13.27
CA VAL A 4 -33.63 -30.72 13.99
C VAL A 4 -32.89 -31.05 15.31
N LEU A 5 -31.88 -30.27 15.64
CA LEU A 5 -31.41 -30.19 17.05
C LEU A 5 -30.94 -28.79 17.39
N THR A 6 -31.86 -28.11 18.02
CA THR A 6 -31.81 -26.93 18.86
C THR A 6 -30.91 -27.14 20.10
N ARG A 7 -30.12 -26.15 20.49
CA ARG A 7 -29.66 -25.84 21.88
C ARG A 7 -29.09 -24.41 21.81
N SER A 8 -29.72 -23.38 22.22
CA SER A 8 -30.35 -22.89 23.48
C SER A 8 -29.39 -22.80 24.67
N CYS A 9 -29.41 -21.59 25.27
CA CYS A 9 -28.95 -21.11 26.60
C CYS A 9 -27.45 -20.95 26.81
N CYS A 10 -26.95 -19.77 27.18
CA CYS A 10 -27.09 -19.19 28.52
C CYS A 10 -26.82 -17.68 28.53
N PHE A 11 -27.79 -16.94 29.00
CA PHE A 11 -27.69 -15.62 29.61
C PHE A 11 -26.92 -15.72 30.93
N ILE A 12 -25.94 -14.87 31.18
CA ILE A 12 -25.57 -14.46 32.54
C ILE A 12 -25.37 -12.95 32.53
N LEU A 13 -26.36 -12.29 33.10
CA LEU A 13 -26.33 -10.94 33.66
C LEU A 13 -25.44 -10.95 34.90
N LEU A 14 -24.51 -10.01 35.01
CA LEU A 14 -24.00 -9.56 36.32
C LEU A 14 -23.87 -8.05 36.31
N LEU A 15 -24.89 -7.44 36.87
CA LEU A 15 -24.94 -6.09 37.41
C LEU A 15 -24.21 -6.08 38.77
N LEU A 16 -23.82 -4.89 39.20
CA LEU A 16 -23.30 -4.40 40.49
C LEU A 16 -21.80 -4.02 40.43
N GLY A 17 -21.51 -2.76 40.58
CA GLY A 17 -21.26 -2.00 41.74
C GLY A 17 -20.76 -0.58 41.45
N TRP A 18 -21.60 0.35 41.70
CA TRP A 18 -21.27 1.74 41.88
C TRP A 18 -20.52 1.94 43.22
N THR A 19 -19.36 2.61 43.19
CA THR A 19 -18.89 3.35 44.37
C THR A 19 -18.31 4.68 43.93
N LEU A 20 -19.11 5.71 44.16
CA LEU A 20 -18.70 7.11 44.21
C LEU A 20 -17.76 7.30 45.40
N VAL A 21 -16.54 7.71 45.18
CA VAL A 21 -15.71 8.37 46.20
C VAL A 21 -15.38 9.78 45.69
N ALA A 22 -16.13 10.73 46.22
CA ALA A 22 -15.83 12.13 46.08
C ALA A 22 -14.73 12.48 47.15
N GLN A 23 -13.51 12.67 46.72
CA GLN A 23 -12.48 13.36 47.54
C GLN A 23 -12.28 14.76 47.01
N ARG A 24 -12.82 15.70 47.79
CA ARG A 24 -12.43 17.12 47.79
C ARG A 24 -11.01 17.20 48.31
N GLY A 25 -10.04 17.43 47.45
CA GLY A 25 -8.67 17.82 47.81
C GLY A 25 -8.46 19.28 47.44
N GLN A 26 -8.13 20.08 48.45
CA GLN A 26 -7.86 21.50 48.40
C GLN A 26 -6.77 21.83 47.38
N ALA A 27 -7.04 22.81 46.55
CA ALA A 27 -6.07 23.41 45.67
C ALA A 27 -5.13 24.34 46.46
N GLU A 28 -3.90 23.94 46.62
CA GLU A 28 -2.80 24.77 47.00
C GLU A 28 -2.12 25.29 45.74
N PRO A 29 -1.90 26.62 45.58
CA PRO A 29 -1.29 27.17 44.38
C PRO A 29 0.20 26.80 44.37
N PRO A 30 0.71 26.21 43.27
CA PRO A 30 2.14 25.93 43.18
C PRO A 30 2.93 27.24 43.05
N LYS A 31 3.78 27.48 44.00
CA LYS A 31 4.91 28.42 43.91
C LYS A 31 5.76 27.99 42.70
N ALA A 32 5.82 28.84 41.69
CA ALA A 32 6.73 28.69 40.57
C ALA A 32 8.19 28.85 41.05
N PRO A 33 9.04 27.85 40.87
CA PRO A 33 10.46 28.10 40.80
C PRO A 33 10.80 28.39 39.34
N ASN A 34 11.24 29.63 39.10
CA ASN A 34 11.97 29.98 37.88
C ASN A 34 13.26 29.15 37.80
N GLN A 35 13.15 27.89 37.39
CA GLN A 35 14.30 27.15 36.90
C GLN A 35 14.35 27.36 35.41
N LEU A 36 15.21 28.26 34.97
CA LEU A 36 15.79 28.26 33.66
C LEU A 36 16.33 26.85 33.43
N LEU A 37 15.55 26.01 32.76
CA LEU A 37 16.05 24.77 32.13
C LEU A 37 17.06 25.21 31.08
N LEU A 38 18.32 25.30 31.50
CA LEU A 38 19.45 25.25 30.58
C LEU A 38 19.27 23.97 29.80
N LEU A 39 18.83 24.12 28.53
CA LEU A 39 18.90 23.08 27.52
C LEU A 39 20.35 22.60 27.50
N GLN A 40 20.62 21.52 28.19
CA GLN A 40 21.86 20.77 27.98
C GLN A 40 21.87 20.38 26.50
N PRO A 41 22.90 20.82 25.73
CA PRO A 41 23.06 20.32 24.36
C PRO A 41 23.09 18.82 24.46
N GLY A 42 22.13 18.18 23.73
CA GLY A 42 21.89 16.77 23.80
C GLY A 42 23.19 16.00 23.71
N ALA A 43 23.42 15.15 24.70
CA ALA A 43 24.55 14.25 24.71
C ALA A 43 24.51 13.50 23.36
N ALA A 44 25.48 13.76 22.50
CA ALA A 44 25.66 13.01 21.27
C ALA A 44 25.65 11.53 21.66
N PRO A 45 24.90 10.67 20.96
CA PRO A 45 24.87 9.26 21.26
C PRO A 45 26.32 8.78 21.29
N SER A 46 26.76 8.30 22.45
CA SER A 46 28.12 7.78 22.63
C SER A 46 28.37 6.76 21.53
N PRO A 47 29.42 6.88 20.73
CA PRO A 47 29.71 5.88 19.72
C PRO A 47 29.83 4.55 20.45
N LEU A 48 29.06 3.55 20.00
CA LEU A 48 29.21 2.16 20.47
C LEU A 48 30.66 1.76 20.21
N VAL A 49 31.49 1.82 21.23
CA VAL A 49 32.87 1.31 21.18
C VAL A 49 32.72 -0.21 21.13
N LEU A 50 32.67 -0.77 19.93
CA LEU A 50 32.74 -2.20 19.72
C LEU A 50 34.17 -2.60 20.13
N THR A 51 34.30 -3.09 21.34
CA THR A 51 35.59 -3.69 21.84
C THR A 51 35.90 -4.99 21.14
N GLN A 52 34.97 -5.54 20.38
CA GLN A 52 35.14 -6.75 19.57
C GLN A 52 35.28 -6.40 18.09
N ARG A 53 36.10 -7.14 17.39
CA ARG A 53 36.14 -7.07 15.93
C ARG A 53 34.80 -7.51 15.39
N ALA A 54 34.21 -6.68 14.55
CA ALA A 54 32.90 -6.93 13.98
C ALA A 54 32.90 -6.65 12.47
N LEU A 55 32.10 -7.38 11.73
CA LEU A 55 31.90 -7.18 10.31
C LEU A 55 30.40 -7.07 10.02
N THR A 56 30.02 -6.05 9.28
CA THR A 56 28.63 -5.81 8.91
C THR A 56 28.44 -6.10 7.42
N VAL A 57 27.39 -6.84 7.09
CA VAL A 57 26.97 -7.14 5.72
C VAL A 57 25.49 -6.78 5.55
N VAL A 58 25.11 -6.46 4.33
CA VAL A 58 23.74 -6.17 3.97
C VAL A 58 23.21 -7.27 3.06
N GLY A 59 22.27 -8.04 3.58
CA GLY A 59 21.59 -9.06 2.81
C GLY A 59 20.30 -8.55 2.20
N GLN A 60 19.93 -9.11 1.05
CA GLN A 60 18.71 -8.80 0.32
C GLN A 60 17.86 -10.06 0.15
N GLY A 61 16.56 -9.92 0.30
CA GLY A 61 15.58 -10.97 0.08
C GLY A 61 14.41 -10.49 -0.74
N GLN A 62 13.92 -11.34 -1.62
CA GLN A 62 12.79 -11.05 -2.48
C GLN A 62 11.90 -12.27 -2.57
N VAL A 63 10.59 -12.05 -2.48
CA VAL A 63 9.54 -13.06 -2.68
C VAL A 63 8.54 -12.51 -3.69
N THR A 64 8.19 -13.33 -4.68
CA THR A 64 7.18 -13.01 -5.68
C THR A 64 6.07 -14.05 -5.60
N VAL A 65 4.82 -13.60 -5.57
CA VAL A 65 3.64 -14.46 -5.53
C VAL A 65 2.55 -13.93 -6.48
N PRO A 66 1.68 -14.80 -7.02
CA PRO A 66 0.51 -14.37 -7.77
C PRO A 66 -0.36 -13.44 -6.93
N ALA A 67 -0.95 -12.43 -7.56
CA ALA A 67 -1.84 -11.49 -6.89
C ALA A 67 -3.19 -12.15 -6.55
N ASP A 68 -3.72 -11.85 -5.35
CA ASP A 68 -5.08 -12.25 -4.97
C ASP A 68 -6.13 -11.30 -5.55
N ARG A 69 -5.74 -10.05 -5.83
CA ARG A 69 -6.61 -9.00 -6.34
C ARG A 69 -5.86 -8.10 -7.31
N ALA A 70 -6.55 -7.69 -8.38
CA ALA A 70 -6.15 -6.54 -9.19
C ALA A 70 -7.21 -5.45 -9.11
N ILE A 71 -6.79 -4.21 -9.06
CA ILE A 71 -7.63 -3.03 -9.21
C ILE A 71 -7.17 -2.35 -10.49
N LEU A 72 -8.09 -2.21 -11.44
CA LEU A 72 -7.90 -1.49 -12.68
C LEU A 72 -8.68 -0.19 -12.60
N GLU A 73 -8.02 0.92 -12.87
CA GLU A 73 -8.63 2.25 -12.92
C GLU A 73 -8.58 2.76 -14.35
N PHE A 74 -9.74 3.11 -14.87
CA PHE A 74 -9.89 3.71 -16.18
C PHE A 74 -10.32 5.15 -16.00
N GLN A 75 -9.46 6.10 -16.32
CA GLN A 75 -9.83 7.52 -16.36
C GLN A 75 -10.44 7.83 -17.73
N LEU A 76 -11.60 8.43 -17.70
CA LEU A 76 -12.40 8.70 -18.87
C LEU A 76 -12.57 10.21 -19.07
N GLY A 77 -12.55 10.64 -20.31
CA GLY A 77 -12.84 12.02 -20.69
C GLY A 77 -14.10 12.12 -21.53
N SER A 78 -14.78 13.27 -21.49
CA SER A 78 -15.88 13.58 -22.40
C SER A 78 -15.33 14.20 -23.69
N ARG A 79 -15.75 13.69 -24.86
CA ARG A 79 -15.39 14.29 -26.15
C ARG A 79 -15.97 15.67 -26.34
N ASN A 80 -17.10 15.96 -25.68
CA ASN A 80 -17.75 17.27 -25.75
C ASN A 80 -16.92 18.38 -25.07
N SER A 81 -16.09 18.02 -24.09
CA SER A 81 -15.19 18.99 -23.44
C SER A 81 -14.05 19.44 -24.33
N LEU A 82 -13.66 18.65 -25.34
CA LEU A 82 -12.61 19.01 -26.31
C LEU A 82 -13.10 20.00 -27.38
N SER A 83 -14.40 20.14 -27.54
CA SER A 83 -15.02 20.98 -28.57
C SER A 83 -15.50 22.34 -28.05
N ALA A 84 -15.34 22.61 -26.76
CA ALA A 84 -15.72 23.91 -26.19
C ALA A 84 -14.70 24.96 -26.64
N PRO A 85 -15.11 26.07 -27.31
CA PRO A 85 -14.21 27.14 -27.66
C PRO A 85 -13.62 27.73 -26.36
N GLU A 86 -12.29 27.79 -26.27
CA GLU A 86 -11.60 28.50 -25.19
C GLU A 86 -11.97 29.98 -25.28
N VAL A 87 -12.79 30.45 -24.36
CA VAL A 87 -13.03 31.90 -24.21
C VAL A 87 -11.84 32.44 -23.43
N PRO A 88 -11.03 33.34 -24.06
CA PRO A 88 -9.83 33.86 -23.38
C PRO A 88 -10.23 34.60 -22.10
N GLY A 89 -9.71 34.13 -20.95
CA GLY A 89 -9.85 34.80 -19.66
C GLY A 89 -10.90 34.21 -18.71
N VAL A 90 -11.65 33.19 -19.07
CA VAL A 90 -12.59 32.50 -18.15
C VAL A 90 -12.23 31.01 -18.12
N SER A 91 -11.37 30.62 -17.19
CA SER A 91 -11.17 29.21 -16.84
C SER A 91 -12.34 28.74 -16.00
N LEU A 92 -13.48 28.53 -16.62
CA LEU A 92 -14.54 27.75 -15.97
C LEU A 92 -14.07 26.29 -15.96
N PRO A 93 -14.01 25.62 -14.80
CA PRO A 93 -13.79 24.20 -14.78
C PRO A 93 -14.91 23.58 -15.62
N SER A 94 -14.56 22.97 -16.75
CA SER A 94 -15.52 22.28 -17.61
C SER A 94 -16.11 21.15 -16.76
N ALA A 95 -17.28 21.40 -16.18
CA ALA A 95 -18.00 20.42 -15.40
C ALA A 95 -18.10 19.15 -16.26
N SER A 96 -17.59 18.05 -15.78
CA SER A 96 -17.65 16.77 -16.46
C SER A 96 -19.10 16.48 -16.80
N THR A 97 -19.45 16.53 -18.08
CA THR A 97 -20.81 16.21 -18.56
C THR A 97 -21.06 14.70 -18.61
N VAL A 98 -20.14 13.90 -18.03
CA VAL A 98 -20.27 12.44 -17.97
C VAL A 98 -21.24 12.09 -16.85
N THR A 99 -22.33 11.48 -17.23
CA THR A 99 -23.37 11.00 -16.31
C THR A 99 -23.25 9.47 -16.12
N PRO A 100 -23.89 8.88 -15.09
CA PRO A 100 -23.92 7.42 -14.92
C PRO A 100 -24.44 6.70 -16.17
N GLU A 101 -25.40 7.29 -16.88
CA GLU A 101 -25.96 6.73 -18.12
C GLU A 101 -24.91 6.65 -19.23
N THR A 102 -24.02 7.62 -19.31
CA THR A 102 -22.92 7.64 -20.29
C THR A 102 -21.95 6.50 -20.07
N LEU A 103 -21.78 6.00 -18.83
CA LEU A 103 -20.94 4.87 -18.49
C LEU A 103 -21.62 3.50 -18.65
N GLN A 104 -22.95 3.46 -18.80
CA GLN A 104 -23.70 2.21 -18.90
C GLN A 104 -23.20 1.26 -20.01
N PRO A 105 -22.84 1.73 -21.21
CA PRO A 105 -22.31 0.84 -22.26
C PRO A 105 -21.02 0.15 -21.82
N LEU A 106 -20.14 0.83 -21.08
CA LEU A 106 -18.90 0.25 -20.55
C LEU A 106 -19.19 -0.81 -19.47
N VAL A 107 -20.11 -0.48 -18.55
CA VAL A 107 -20.53 -1.41 -17.49
C VAL A 107 -21.17 -2.67 -18.10
N THR A 108 -22.03 -2.51 -19.12
CA THR A 108 -22.67 -3.62 -19.80
C THR A 108 -21.64 -4.50 -20.51
N ALA A 109 -20.73 -3.93 -21.29
CA ALA A 109 -19.69 -4.65 -22.00
C ALA A 109 -18.75 -5.41 -21.03
N LEU A 110 -18.43 -4.82 -19.87
CA LEU A 110 -17.66 -5.49 -18.84
C LEU A 110 -18.41 -6.70 -18.26
N ARG A 111 -19.68 -6.57 -17.99
CA ARG A 111 -20.53 -7.68 -17.50
C ARG A 111 -20.63 -8.82 -18.55
N GLU A 112 -20.79 -8.49 -19.80
CA GLU A 112 -20.76 -9.45 -20.90
C GLU A 112 -19.39 -10.13 -21.06
N SER A 113 -18.30 -9.43 -20.71
CA SER A 113 -16.95 -10.01 -20.69
C SER A 113 -16.71 -10.97 -19.52
N GLY A 114 -17.65 -11.07 -18.56
CA GLY A 114 -17.62 -11.96 -17.41
C GLY A 114 -17.20 -11.27 -16.09
N VAL A 115 -17.10 -9.95 -16.04
CA VAL A 115 -16.86 -9.21 -14.80
C VAL A 115 -18.19 -9.08 -14.04
N LYS A 116 -18.19 -9.41 -12.76
CA LYS A 116 -19.40 -9.31 -11.93
C LYS A 116 -19.75 -7.86 -11.62
N ALA A 117 -21.03 -7.58 -11.42
CA ALA A 117 -21.53 -6.23 -11.17
C ALA A 117 -20.90 -5.60 -9.92
N GLU A 118 -20.71 -6.38 -8.85
CA GLU A 118 -20.08 -5.93 -7.60
C GLU A 118 -18.58 -5.62 -7.73
N GLN A 119 -17.98 -5.98 -8.85
CA GLN A 119 -16.56 -5.72 -9.15
C GLN A 119 -16.36 -4.45 -9.97
N ILE A 120 -17.44 -3.82 -10.40
CA ILE A 120 -17.43 -2.63 -11.25
C ILE A 120 -17.97 -1.46 -10.45
N GLU A 121 -17.13 -0.46 -10.22
CA GLU A 121 -17.48 0.73 -9.44
C GLU A 121 -17.23 1.98 -10.28
N PRO A 122 -18.29 2.59 -10.84
CA PRO A 122 -18.16 3.89 -11.49
C PRO A 122 -18.04 5.01 -10.46
N GLN A 123 -17.01 5.84 -10.60
CA GLN A 123 -16.78 7.02 -9.76
C GLN A 123 -16.95 8.26 -10.60
N ILE A 124 -17.98 9.05 -10.26
CA ILE A 124 -18.31 10.29 -10.94
C ILE A 124 -18.29 11.40 -9.91
N SER A 125 -17.41 12.35 -10.10
CA SER A 125 -17.29 13.54 -9.29
C SER A 125 -17.46 14.78 -10.18
N PRO A 126 -18.12 15.83 -9.71
CA PRO A 126 -18.22 17.08 -10.47
C PRO A 126 -16.87 17.79 -10.67
N LEU A 127 -15.90 17.51 -9.80
CA LEU A 127 -14.60 18.17 -9.76
C LEU A 127 -13.46 17.34 -10.35
N GLU A 128 -13.69 16.04 -10.60
CA GLU A 128 -12.67 15.11 -11.07
C GLU A 128 -13.10 14.43 -12.37
N SER A 129 -12.14 14.01 -13.15
CA SER A 129 -12.41 13.17 -14.31
C SER A 129 -13.13 11.89 -13.88
N PRO A 130 -14.17 11.47 -14.60
CA PRO A 130 -14.90 10.25 -14.28
C PRO A 130 -13.96 9.04 -14.37
N ARG A 131 -14.07 8.19 -13.37
CA ARG A 131 -13.25 6.98 -13.23
C ARG A 131 -14.12 5.74 -13.19
N LEU A 132 -13.64 4.67 -13.76
CA LEU A 132 -14.25 3.35 -13.66
C LEU A 132 -13.26 2.41 -13.00
N LEU A 133 -13.58 1.96 -11.79
CA LEU A 133 -12.76 0.98 -11.07
C LEU A 133 -13.30 -0.43 -11.34
N VAL A 134 -12.39 -1.35 -11.67
CA VAL A 134 -12.70 -2.77 -11.86
C VAL A 134 -11.81 -3.60 -10.95
N THR A 135 -12.43 -4.34 -10.03
CA THR A 135 -11.73 -5.22 -9.09
C THR A 135 -11.80 -6.66 -9.58
N LEU A 136 -10.67 -7.29 -9.87
CA LEU A 136 -10.58 -8.70 -10.24
C LEU A 136 -10.03 -9.52 -9.07
N LEU A 137 -10.62 -10.67 -8.80
CA LEU A 137 -10.16 -11.63 -7.81
C LEU A 137 -9.36 -12.72 -8.50
N LYS A 138 -8.18 -13.06 -7.96
CA LYS A 138 -7.22 -14.02 -8.54
C LYS A 138 -6.99 -13.74 -10.03
N PRO A 139 -6.53 -12.52 -10.37
CA PRO A 139 -6.42 -12.08 -11.75
C PRO A 139 -5.41 -12.94 -12.51
N THR A 140 -5.77 -13.34 -13.73
CA THR A 140 -4.79 -13.83 -14.70
C THR A 140 -4.44 -12.71 -15.68
N ARG A 141 -3.30 -12.83 -16.36
CA ARG A 141 -2.89 -11.85 -17.36
C ARG A 141 -3.93 -11.70 -18.48
N GLU A 142 -4.48 -12.81 -18.93
CA GLU A 142 -5.50 -12.85 -19.99
C GLU A 142 -6.79 -12.15 -19.56
N GLN A 143 -7.21 -12.36 -18.29
CA GLN A 143 -8.39 -11.67 -17.75
C GLN A 143 -8.17 -10.15 -17.69
N VAL A 144 -7.02 -9.71 -17.18
CA VAL A 144 -6.68 -8.29 -17.11
C VAL A 144 -6.65 -7.67 -18.51
N GLN A 145 -5.96 -8.31 -19.46
CA GLN A 145 -5.90 -7.85 -20.84
C GLN A 145 -7.29 -7.80 -21.49
N LYS A 146 -8.12 -8.83 -21.28
CA LYS A 146 -9.49 -8.88 -21.81
C LYS A 146 -10.32 -7.70 -21.31
N VAL A 147 -10.25 -7.39 -20.01
CA VAL A 147 -10.98 -6.25 -19.41
C VAL A 147 -10.49 -4.94 -20.03
N VAL A 148 -9.18 -4.73 -20.11
CA VAL A 148 -8.59 -3.52 -20.70
C VAL A 148 -9.00 -3.36 -22.17
N MET A 149 -8.94 -4.45 -22.96
CA MET A 149 -9.36 -4.43 -24.35
C MET A 149 -10.86 -4.12 -24.50
N THR A 150 -11.71 -4.71 -23.65
CA THR A 150 -13.16 -4.46 -23.65
C THR A 150 -13.47 -2.99 -23.41
N VAL A 151 -12.86 -2.38 -22.37
CA VAL A 151 -13.06 -0.95 -22.06
C VAL A 151 -12.56 -0.07 -23.20
N ASN A 152 -11.35 -0.34 -23.71
CA ASN A 152 -10.77 0.44 -24.79
C ASN A 152 -11.62 0.39 -26.07
N GLN A 153 -12.07 -0.78 -26.47
CA GLN A 153 -12.93 -0.97 -27.66
C GLN A 153 -14.28 -0.26 -27.48
N THR A 154 -14.89 -0.38 -26.31
CA THR A 154 -16.19 0.24 -26.04
C THR A 154 -16.06 1.76 -25.98
N ALA A 155 -15.03 2.30 -25.32
CA ALA A 155 -14.74 3.72 -25.28
C ALA A 155 -14.46 4.30 -26.68
N THR A 156 -13.71 3.56 -27.52
CA THR A 156 -13.43 3.96 -28.91
C THR A 156 -14.69 4.02 -29.76
N ARG A 157 -15.62 3.11 -29.55
CA ARG A 157 -16.93 3.12 -30.25
C ARG A 157 -17.89 4.18 -29.73
N SER A 158 -17.69 4.65 -28.51
CA SER A 158 -18.50 5.71 -27.92
C SER A 158 -18.19 7.05 -28.60
N GLN A 159 -19.24 7.77 -28.98
CA GLN A 159 -19.10 9.15 -29.50
C GLN A 159 -18.90 10.16 -28.37
N GLN A 160 -19.20 9.79 -27.13
CA GLN A 160 -19.24 10.69 -25.97
C GLN A 160 -18.01 10.59 -25.07
N LEU A 161 -17.35 9.42 -25.06
CA LEU A 161 -16.23 9.12 -24.16
C LEU A 161 -14.93 8.86 -24.91
N PHE A 162 -13.83 9.13 -24.24
CA PHE A 162 -12.52 8.63 -24.62
C PHE A 162 -11.75 8.19 -23.38
N LEU A 163 -10.85 7.25 -23.53
CA LEU A 163 -9.98 6.74 -22.48
C LEU A 163 -8.75 7.64 -22.37
N GLN A 164 -8.54 8.24 -21.18
CA GLN A 164 -7.40 9.12 -20.90
C GLN A 164 -6.21 8.31 -20.41
N SER A 165 -6.42 7.49 -19.40
CA SER A 165 -5.36 6.67 -18.82
C SER A 165 -5.90 5.37 -18.24
N ILE A 166 -5.01 4.41 -18.06
CA ILE A 166 -5.30 3.13 -17.41
C ILE A 166 -4.27 2.93 -16.30
N GLY A 167 -4.75 2.80 -15.08
CA GLY A 167 -3.96 2.42 -13.92
C GLY A 167 -4.21 0.95 -13.56
N ALA A 168 -3.20 0.28 -13.00
CA ALA A 168 -3.33 -1.08 -12.49
C ALA A 168 -2.54 -1.26 -11.20
N ALA A 169 -3.18 -1.82 -10.17
CA ALA A 169 -2.53 -2.20 -8.93
C ALA A 169 -2.86 -3.66 -8.60
N TYR A 170 -1.86 -4.37 -8.12
CA TYR A 170 -1.97 -5.78 -7.72
C TYR A 170 -1.73 -5.91 -6.22
N SER A 171 -2.52 -6.75 -5.54
CA SER A 171 -2.41 -6.91 -4.09
C SER A 171 -2.64 -8.35 -3.64
N VAL A 172 -2.13 -8.67 -2.43
CA VAL A 172 -2.35 -9.93 -1.73
C VAL A 172 -3.00 -9.68 -0.38
N LYS A 173 -3.74 -10.66 0.11
CA LYS A 173 -4.47 -10.55 1.39
C LYS A 173 -3.54 -10.53 2.60
N SER A 174 -2.45 -11.30 2.56
CA SER A 174 -1.56 -11.50 3.69
C SER A 174 -0.12 -11.17 3.30
N CYS A 175 0.33 -9.99 3.69
CA CYS A 175 1.69 -9.55 3.46
C CYS A 175 2.66 -10.00 4.54
N GLN A 176 2.20 -10.15 5.76
CA GLN A 176 3.07 -10.49 6.89
C GLN A 176 3.89 -11.77 6.63
N LEU A 177 3.28 -12.80 6.05
CA LEU A 177 3.99 -14.03 5.73
C LEU A 177 5.03 -13.83 4.62
N LEU A 178 4.73 -12.97 3.65
CA LEU A 178 5.64 -12.64 2.54
C LEU A 178 6.80 -11.80 3.04
N GLU A 179 6.54 -10.82 3.90
CA GLU A 179 7.57 -9.99 4.54
C GLU A 179 8.51 -10.86 5.38
N GLN A 180 7.97 -11.74 6.21
CA GLN A 180 8.79 -12.69 6.98
C GLN A 180 9.62 -13.61 6.07
N SER A 181 9.06 -14.05 4.95
CA SER A 181 9.78 -14.88 4.00
C SER A 181 10.90 -14.09 3.31
N ALA A 182 10.64 -12.85 2.88
CA ALA A 182 11.64 -11.96 2.33
C ALA A 182 12.76 -11.65 3.35
N GLN A 183 12.41 -11.43 4.62
CA GLN A 183 13.40 -11.24 5.70
C GLN A 183 14.27 -12.46 5.93
N ARG A 184 13.68 -13.67 5.91
CA ARG A 184 14.47 -14.92 6.03
C ARG A 184 15.45 -15.07 4.87
N LEU A 185 15.03 -14.75 3.65
CA LEU A 185 15.90 -14.77 2.48
C LEU A 185 17.02 -13.73 2.58
N ALA A 186 16.72 -12.54 3.09
CA ALA A 186 17.71 -11.49 3.33
C ALA A 186 18.76 -11.93 4.37
N LEU A 187 18.34 -12.57 5.46
CA LEU A 187 19.27 -13.14 6.46
C LEU A 187 20.14 -14.25 5.87
N ALA A 188 19.56 -15.13 5.06
CA ALA A 188 20.31 -16.19 4.40
C ALA A 188 21.33 -15.61 3.41
N ASP A 189 20.96 -14.53 2.71
CA ASP A 189 21.86 -13.83 1.80
C ASP A 189 23.01 -13.15 2.55
N ALA A 190 22.74 -12.46 3.66
CA ALA A 190 23.76 -11.87 4.53
C ALA A 190 24.78 -12.93 4.99
N ARG A 191 24.31 -14.12 5.40
CA ARG A 191 25.21 -15.24 5.79
C ARG A 191 26.07 -15.71 4.63
N ARG A 192 25.50 -15.84 3.42
CA ARG A 192 26.28 -16.25 2.23
C ARG A 192 27.36 -15.23 1.88
N GLN A 193 27.10 -13.95 2.03
CA GLN A 193 28.08 -12.89 1.78
C GLN A 193 29.15 -12.85 2.87
N MET A 194 28.80 -13.12 4.13
CA MET A 194 29.70 -13.08 5.26
C MET A 194 30.81 -14.13 5.16
N THR A 195 30.50 -15.37 4.75
CA THR A 195 31.42 -16.49 4.74
C THR A 195 32.70 -16.22 3.94
N PRO A 196 32.66 -15.82 2.66
CA PRO A 196 33.86 -15.53 1.88
C PRO A 196 34.64 -14.33 2.41
N LEU A 197 33.93 -13.32 2.98
CA LEU A 197 34.62 -12.17 3.58
C LEU A 197 35.43 -12.57 4.81
N ALA A 198 34.86 -13.39 5.69
CA ALA A 198 35.56 -13.90 6.85
C ALA A 198 36.78 -14.71 6.45
N GLN A 199 36.65 -15.57 5.44
CA GLN A 199 37.79 -16.37 4.91
C GLN A 199 38.90 -15.48 4.34
N ALA A 200 38.54 -14.43 3.59
CA ALA A 200 39.51 -13.48 3.03
C ALA A 200 40.29 -12.73 4.14
N LEU A 201 39.62 -12.45 5.25
CA LEU A 201 40.20 -11.80 6.43
C LEU A 201 40.93 -12.78 7.35
N ARG A 202 40.91 -14.08 7.06
CA ARG A 202 41.44 -15.17 7.90
C ARG A 202 40.84 -15.16 9.31
N MET A 203 39.57 -14.90 9.42
CA MET A 203 38.80 -14.82 10.67
C MET A 203 37.65 -15.83 10.63
N GLN A 204 37.14 -16.20 11.79
CA GLN A 204 35.92 -17.02 11.90
C GLN A 204 34.72 -16.16 12.16
N VAL A 205 33.59 -16.54 11.54
CA VAL A 205 32.28 -15.87 11.77
C VAL A 205 31.78 -16.29 13.16
N GLY A 206 31.62 -15.33 14.03
CA GLY A 206 31.06 -15.52 15.38
C GLY A 206 29.54 -15.29 15.42
N GLU A 207 29.05 -14.86 16.57
CA GLU A 207 27.64 -14.61 16.82
C GLU A 207 27.12 -13.37 16.06
N ILE A 208 25.81 -13.34 15.85
CA ILE A 208 25.12 -12.13 15.38
C ILE A 208 25.03 -11.15 16.53
N LEU A 209 25.65 -9.98 16.39
CA LEU A 209 25.64 -8.92 17.41
C LEU A 209 24.47 -7.95 17.22
N LEU A 210 24.11 -7.68 15.95
CA LEU A 210 23.06 -6.72 15.63
C LEU A 210 22.38 -7.11 14.32
N VAL A 211 21.03 -6.96 14.29
CA VAL A 211 20.22 -7.08 13.08
C VAL A 211 19.37 -5.85 12.98
N THR A 212 19.44 -5.16 11.83
CA THR A 212 18.63 -3.98 11.54
C THR A 212 17.93 -4.15 10.21
N VAL A 213 16.61 -4.02 10.19
CA VAL A 213 15.84 -3.96 8.95
C VAL A 213 16.02 -2.55 8.37
N LEU A 214 16.53 -2.49 7.14
CA LEU A 214 16.76 -1.22 6.46
C LEU A 214 15.52 -0.84 5.64
N PRO A 215 15.15 0.47 5.62
CA PRO A 215 14.14 0.94 4.71
C PRO A 215 14.63 0.77 3.26
N LEU A 216 13.77 0.24 2.40
CA LEU A 216 14.07 0.12 0.98
C LEU A 216 14.03 1.52 0.36
N GLN A 217 15.19 2.06 0.02
CA GLN A 217 15.27 3.34 -0.70
C GLN A 217 14.80 3.14 -2.15
N GLY A 218 13.88 3.97 -2.61
CA GLY A 218 13.39 3.93 -4.00
C GLY A 218 12.44 2.77 -4.34
N ALA A 219 12.07 1.93 -3.37
CA ALA A 219 10.93 1.09 -3.54
C ALA A 219 9.69 2.01 -3.56
N THR A 220 9.13 2.26 -4.74
CA THR A 220 7.71 2.56 -4.82
C THR A 220 7.05 1.56 -3.89
N SER A 221 6.49 2.07 -2.80
CA SER A 221 5.85 1.34 -1.71
C SER A 221 5.23 0.09 -2.30
N SER A 222 5.41 -1.04 -1.65
CA SER A 222 4.85 -2.31 -2.07
C SER A 222 3.33 -2.16 -2.24
N VAL A 223 2.93 -1.68 -3.42
CA VAL A 223 1.52 -1.47 -3.84
C VAL A 223 0.75 -2.79 -3.78
N GLY A 224 1.36 -3.82 -3.25
CA GLY A 224 0.80 -5.15 -3.17
C GLY A 224 0.34 -5.62 -1.82
N CYS A 225 0.74 -4.94 -0.76
CA CYS A 225 0.51 -5.47 0.59
C CYS A 225 -0.60 -4.72 1.33
N GLY A 226 -1.87 -5.03 1.06
CA GLY A 226 -3.00 -4.76 1.98
C GLY A 226 -3.12 -3.36 2.61
N SER A 227 -2.11 -2.57 2.52
CA SER A 227 -2.14 -1.17 2.88
C SER A 227 -3.11 -0.50 1.94
N LYS A 228 -4.15 0.08 2.47
CA LYS A 228 -4.82 1.23 1.84
C LYS A 228 -3.68 2.00 1.19
N VAL A 229 -3.75 2.28 -0.10
CA VAL A 229 -2.76 3.06 -0.87
C VAL A 229 -2.17 4.08 0.10
N GLY A 230 -1.03 3.72 0.69
CA GLY A 230 -0.43 4.52 1.75
C GLY A 230 0.18 5.69 1.04
N VAL A 231 -0.41 6.82 1.27
CA VAL A 231 0.09 8.14 0.92
C VAL A 231 1.55 8.19 1.32
N SER A 232 2.43 7.94 0.38
CA SER A 232 3.85 8.20 0.57
C SER A 232 3.97 9.70 0.70
N SER A 233 4.18 10.17 1.92
CA SER A 233 4.46 11.57 2.24
C SER A 233 5.75 12.02 1.55
N SER A 234 5.70 12.16 0.24
CA SER A 234 6.69 12.88 -0.53
C SER A 234 6.24 14.33 -0.60
N LEU A 235 6.73 15.13 0.33
CA LEU A 235 6.37 16.53 0.59
C LEU A 235 6.65 17.50 -0.58
N LEU A 236 6.90 17.04 -1.80
CA LEU A 236 7.34 17.92 -2.89
C LEU A 236 6.84 17.61 -4.30
N THR A 237 5.88 16.70 -4.48
CA THR A 237 5.30 16.52 -5.81
C THR A 237 3.79 16.73 -5.76
N THR A 238 3.34 17.82 -6.36
CA THR A 238 1.94 18.17 -6.65
C THR A 238 1.31 17.29 -7.74
N THR A 239 1.71 16.02 -7.84
CA THR A 239 1.08 15.04 -8.71
C THR A 239 0.03 14.29 -7.93
N ASP A 240 -1.15 14.16 -8.50
CA ASP A 240 -2.35 13.48 -8.01
C ASP A 240 -2.00 12.16 -7.30
N GLU A 241 -1.88 12.21 -5.95
CA GLU A 241 -1.40 11.12 -5.10
C GLU A 241 -2.35 9.90 -5.07
N THR A 242 -3.48 9.99 -5.76
CA THR A 242 -4.50 8.94 -5.80
C THR A 242 -4.43 8.06 -7.04
N ALA A 243 -3.62 8.43 -8.04
CA ALA A 243 -3.54 7.69 -9.29
C ALA A 243 -2.79 6.35 -9.13
N LEU A 244 -3.39 5.28 -9.63
CA LEU A 244 -2.71 3.98 -9.68
C LEU A 244 -1.54 4.00 -10.67
N PRO A 245 -0.51 3.14 -10.49
CA PRO A 245 0.56 2.98 -11.46
C PRO A 245 0.01 2.69 -12.86
N PRO A 246 0.66 3.21 -13.93
CA PRO A 246 0.20 2.98 -15.28
C PRO A 246 0.16 1.48 -15.62
N TYR A 247 -0.88 1.06 -16.29
CA TYR A 247 -1.05 -0.32 -16.74
C TYR A 247 0.06 -0.72 -17.73
N ASN A 248 0.68 -1.87 -17.46
CA ASN A 248 1.64 -2.49 -18.35
C ASN A 248 1.08 -3.84 -18.86
N ALA A 249 0.81 -3.93 -20.16
CA ALA A 249 0.27 -5.14 -20.77
C ALA A 249 1.23 -6.35 -20.71
N ALA A 250 2.53 -6.12 -20.58
CA ALA A 250 3.53 -7.17 -20.43
C ALA A 250 3.65 -7.70 -19.00
N ALA A 251 3.17 -6.94 -18.01
CA ALA A 251 3.29 -7.32 -16.61
C ALA A 251 2.43 -8.55 -16.29
N VAL A 252 2.99 -9.45 -15.48
CA VAL A 252 2.26 -10.56 -14.86
C VAL A 252 1.58 -10.05 -13.60
N PRO A 253 0.35 -10.48 -13.29
CA PRO A 253 -0.35 -10.11 -12.06
C PRO A 253 0.32 -10.76 -10.83
N GLU A 254 1.42 -10.19 -10.39
CA GLU A 254 2.22 -10.68 -9.27
C GLU A 254 2.53 -9.55 -8.29
N VAL A 255 2.71 -9.93 -7.04
CA VAL A 255 3.15 -9.03 -5.98
C VAL A 255 4.54 -9.44 -5.56
N MET A 256 5.45 -8.47 -5.58
CA MET A 256 6.84 -8.65 -5.18
C MET A 256 7.09 -7.93 -3.86
N VAL A 257 7.53 -8.68 -2.86
CA VAL A 257 7.95 -8.14 -1.56
C VAL A 257 9.46 -8.25 -1.45
N ARG A 258 10.11 -7.16 -1.11
CA ARG A 258 11.55 -7.08 -0.91
C ARG A 258 11.85 -6.75 0.55
N SER A 259 12.98 -7.23 1.05
CA SER A 259 13.51 -6.88 2.36
C SER A 259 15.02 -6.69 2.26
N GLN A 260 15.53 -5.71 2.98
CA GLN A 260 16.96 -5.46 3.12
C GLN A 260 17.32 -5.44 4.61
N ILE A 261 18.31 -6.20 4.99
CA ILE A 261 18.70 -6.39 6.40
C ILE A 261 20.19 -6.18 6.51
N SER A 262 20.59 -5.31 7.42
CA SER A 262 21.97 -5.16 7.88
C SER A 262 22.21 -6.11 9.04
N VAL A 263 23.26 -6.94 8.94
CA VAL A 263 23.64 -7.89 9.98
C VAL A 263 25.09 -7.66 10.37
N THR A 264 25.33 -7.45 11.65
CA THR A 264 26.67 -7.33 12.22
C THR A 264 27.03 -8.60 12.96
N TYR A 265 28.13 -9.21 12.58
CA TYR A 265 28.68 -10.42 13.20
C TYR A 265 29.93 -10.08 14.01
N GLY A 266 30.07 -10.69 15.17
CA GLY A 266 31.34 -10.75 15.87
C GLY A 266 32.35 -11.62 15.09
N MET A 267 33.61 -11.24 15.13
CA MET A 267 34.69 -11.95 14.45
C MET A 267 35.68 -12.51 15.47
N GLN A 268 36.08 -13.75 15.28
CA GLN A 268 37.01 -14.48 16.14
C GLN A 268 38.28 -14.89 15.38
#